data_3f0478aea762c9e325a04d5ccd383f4c
#
_entry.id   3f0478aea762c9e325a04d5ccd383f4c
#
_cell.length_a   1.000
_cell.length_b   1.000
_cell.length_c   1.000
_cell.angle_alpha   90.00
_cell.angle_beta   90.00
_cell.angle_gamma   90.00
#
_symmetry.space_group_name_H-M   'P 1'
#
loop_
_entity.id
_entity.type
_entity.pdbx_description
1 polymer ?
#
loop_
_entity_poly.entity_id
_entity_poly.type
_entity_poly.pdbx_seq_one_letter_code
_entity_poly.pdbx_strand_id
1 'polypeptide(L)'
;MNEDQLDLVFHALASQPRRAILDTVIAHPGCNLNFVVDRFPYSRIGTMKHIDVLEAANLLISQRQGRERQLWFNAVPIQQIHERWTDEYSRHFAAQLTRLKRKIETTGGKK
;
A
#
# COMPACT_ATOMS: atom_id res chain seq x y z
N MET A 1 13.79 6.38 3.23
CA MET A 1 13.64 4.99 2.70
C MET A 1 14.75 4.76 1.68
N ASN A 2 15.55 3.72 1.86
CA ASN A 2 16.57 3.37 0.89
C ASN A 2 15.98 2.52 -0.25
N GLU A 3 16.79 2.25 -1.28
CA GLU A 3 16.30 1.51 -2.45
C GLU A 3 15.89 0.07 -2.12
N ASP A 4 16.60 -0.60 -1.21
CA ASP A 4 16.23 -1.96 -0.80
C ASP A 4 14.87 -1.99 -0.10
N GLN A 5 14.59 -1.03 0.75
CA GLN A 5 13.29 -0.90 1.41
C GLN A 5 12.19 -0.60 0.40
N LEU A 6 12.47 0.26 -0.56
CA LEU A 6 11.55 0.58 -1.64
C LEU A 6 11.17 -0.66 -2.44
N ASP A 7 12.16 -1.47 -2.79
CA ASP A 7 11.94 -2.74 -3.51
C ASP A 7 11.10 -3.72 -2.70
N LEU A 8 11.31 -3.80 -1.38
CA LEU A 8 10.47 -4.64 -0.52
C LEU A 8 9.01 -4.20 -0.54
N VAL A 9 8.75 -2.89 -0.53
CA VAL A 9 7.38 -2.37 -0.57
C VAL A 9 6.73 -2.72 -1.91
N PHE A 10 7.40 -2.48 -3.02
CA PHE A 10 6.85 -2.81 -4.34
C PHE A 10 6.65 -4.31 -4.51
N HIS A 11 7.58 -5.13 -4.05
CA HIS A 11 7.41 -6.59 -4.06
C HIS A 11 6.17 -7.01 -3.27
N ALA A 12 6.00 -6.47 -2.07
CA ALA A 12 4.85 -6.78 -1.22
C ALA A 12 3.53 -6.39 -1.89
N LEU A 13 3.48 -5.23 -2.53
CA LEU A 13 2.28 -4.71 -3.18
C LEU A 13 2.00 -5.34 -4.55
N ALA A 14 2.96 -6.04 -5.14
CA ALA A 14 2.83 -6.65 -6.47
C ALA A 14 2.03 -7.95 -6.47
N SER A 15 1.31 -8.25 -5.41
CA SER A 15 0.54 -9.48 -5.25
C SER A 15 -0.90 -9.13 -4.87
N GLN A 16 -1.86 -9.60 -5.65
CA GLN A 16 -3.27 -9.38 -5.36
C GLN A 16 -3.69 -9.97 -4.00
N PRO A 17 -3.27 -11.21 -3.62
CA PRO A 17 -3.57 -11.71 -2.29
C PRO A 17 -3.04 -10.81 -1.17
N ARG A 18 -1.82 -10.30 -1.30
CA ARG A 18 -1.25 -9.43 -0.27
C ARG A 18 -1.97 -8.09 -0.18
N ARG A 19 -2.38 -7.51 -1.31
CA ARG A 19 -3.19 -6.29 -1.30
C ARG A 19 -4.54 -6.52 -0.62
N ALA A 20 -5.16 -7.68 -0.86
CA ALA A 20 -6.43 -8.04 -0.22
C ALA A 20 -6.26 -8.20 1.30
N ILE A 21 -5.15 -8.75 1.75
CA ILE A 21 -4.83 -8.84 3.19
C ILE A 21 -4.68 -7.45 3.78
N LEU A 22 -3.98 -6.54 3.11
CA LEU A 22 -3.87 -5.15 3.57
C LEU A 22 -5.24 -4.49 3.69
N ASP A 23 -6.10 -4.64 2.70
CA ASP A 23 -7.46 -4.08 2.73
C ASP A 23 -8.23 -4.60 3.95
N THR A 24 -8.08 -5.88 4.25
CA THR A 24 -8.74 -6.50 5.42
C THR A 24 -8.24 -5.89 6.73
N VAL A 25 -6.93 -5.74 6.88
CA VAL A 25 -6.35 -5.16 8.10
C VAL A 25 -6.69 -3.68 8.23
N ILE A 26 -6.72 -2.94 7.12
CA ILE A 26 -7.13 -1.52 7.13
C ILE A 26 -8.57 -1.39 7.60
N ALA A 27 -9.46 -2.26 7.14
CA ALA A 27 -10.86 -2.25 7.52
C ALA A 27 -11.09 -2.73 8.97
N HIS A 28 -10.17 -3.53 9.50
CA HIS A 28 -10.28 -4.12 10.84
C HIS A 28 -8.96 -3.96 11.62
N PRO A 29 -8.60 -2.73 12.02
CA PRO A 29 -7.33 -2.48 12.73
C PRO A 29 -7.26 -3.31 14.02
N GLY A 30 -6.12 -3.93 14.26
CA GLY A 30 -5.91 -4.77 15.44
C GLY A 30 -6.50 -6.17 15.34
N CYS A 31 -7.01 -6.57 14.15
CA CYS A 31 -7.50 -7.93 13.96
C CYS A 31 -6.37 -8.94 14.17
N ASN A 32 -6.72 -10.13 14.62
CA ASN A 32 -5.72 -11.18 14.85
C ASN A 32 -5.47 -12.00 13.58
N LEU A 33 -4.42 -12.83 13.63
CA LEU A 33 -4.04 -13.67 12.51
C LEU A 33 -5.18 -14.58 12.06
N ASN A 34 -5.91 -15.19 13.01
CA ASN A 34 -7.02 -16.08 12.70
C ASN A 34 -8.12 -15.38 11.91
N PHE A 35 -8.42 -14.13 12.22
CA PHE A 35 -9.39 -13.32 11.50
C PHE A 35 -9.02 -13.21 10.02
N VAL A 36 -7.74 -13.00 9.73
CA VAL A 36 -7.26 -12.90 8.34
C VAL A 36 -7.29 -14.28 7.67
N VAL A 37 -6.78 -15.31 8.34
CA VAL A 37 -6.76 -16.68 7.80
C VAL A 37 -8.16 -17.14 7.40
N ASP A 38 -9.16 -16.85 8.22
CA ASP A 38 -10.54 -17.30 7.99
C ASP A 38 -11.21 -16.63 6.79
N ARG A 39 -10.69 -15.49 6.34
CA ARG A 39 -11.30 -14.73 5.24
C ARG A 39 -10.81 -15.12 3.85
N PHE A 40 -9.76 -15.91 3.76
CA PHE A 40 -9.15 -16.23 2.47
C PHE A 40 -9.06 -17.73 2.26
N PRO A 41 -9.13 -18.19 0.99
CA PRO A 41 -9.08 -19.62 0.66
C PRO A 41 -7.67 -20.20 0.71
N TYR A 42 -6.70 -19.46 1.23
CA TYR A 42 -5.31 -19.90 1.31
C TYR A 42 -5.09 -20.74 2.57
N SER A 43 -4.08 -21.60 2.54
CA SER A 43 -3.67 -22.31 3.76
C SER A 43 -3.21 -21.31 4.83
N ARG A 44 -3.25 -21.74 6.09
CA ARG A 44 -2.71 -20.93 7.19
C ARG A 44 -1.25 -20.56 6.95
N ILE A 45 -0.45 -21.52 6.52
CA ILE A 45 0.97 -21.31 6.23
C ILE A 45 1.14 -20.31 5.09
N GLY A 46 0.35 -20.43 4.01
CA GLY A 46 0.39 -19.51 2.89
C GLY A 46 0.02 -18.08 3.30
N THR A 47 -1.04 -17.94 4.12
CA THR A 47 -1.46 -16.63 4.64
C THR A 47 -0.37 -16.02 5.53
N MET A 48 0.25 -16.82 6.39
CA MET A 48 1.35 -16.35 7.24
C MET A 48 2.54 -15.87 6.42
N LYS A 49 2.88 -16.57 5.34
CA LYS A 49 3.97 -16.15 4.43
C LYS A 49 3.68 -14.80 3.78
N HIS A 50 2.44 -14.57 3.36
CA HIS A 50 2.03 -13.27 2.83
C HIS A 50 2.15 -12.16 3.88
N ILE A 51 1.73 -12.44 5.09
CA ILE A 51 1.85 -11.49 6.21
C ILE A 51 3.32 -11.19 6.50
N ASP A 52 4.18 -12.21 6.48
CA ASP A 52 5.63 -12.01 6.71
C ASP A 52 6.25 -11.09 5.66
N VAL A 53 5.86 -11.24 4.38
CA VAL A 53 6.32 -10.35 3.31
C VAL A 53 5.86 -8.92 3.56
N LEU A 54 4.62 -8.73 3.97
CA LEU A 54 4.07 -7.40 4.29
C LEU A 54 4.77 -6.78 5.50
N GLU A 55 5.09 -7.56 6.51
CA GLU A 55 5.84 -7.08 7.68
C GLU A 55 7.28 -6.72 7.32
N ALA A 56 7.94 -7.51 6.50
CA ALA A 56 9.30 -7.22 6.05
C ALA A 56 9.36 -5.89 5.28
N ALA A 57 8.28 -5.52 4.60
CA ALA A 57 8.13 -4.23 3.92
C ALA A 57 7.65 -3.10 4.84
N ASN A 58 7.45 -3.36 6.12
CA ASN A 58 6.89 -2.43 7.11
C ASN A 58 5.48 -1.93 6.77
N LEU A 59 4.73 -2.68 5.95
CA LEU A 59 3.33 -2.35 5.63
C LEU A 59 2.37 -2.89 6.67
N LEU A 60 2.76 -3.93 7.39
CA LEU A 60 2.04 -4.44 8.56
C LEU A 60 2.96 -4.40 9.77
N ILE A 61 2.37 -4.07 10.90
CA ILE A 61 3.00 -4.16 12.21
C ILE A 61 2.22 -5.19 13.00
N SER A 62 2.90 -6.17 13.61
CA SER A 62 2.25 -7.10 14.50
C SER A 62 2.66 -6.86 15.95
N GLN A 63 1.71 -7.07 16.84
CA GLN A 63 1.92 -6.98 18.28
C GLN A 63 1.34 -8.23 18.93
N ARG A 64 2.16 -8.93 19.70
CA ARG A 64 1.67 -10.06 20.47
C ARG A 64 0.98 -9.59 21.73
N GLN A 65 -0.22 -10.13 21.95
CA GLN A 65 -0.96 -9.93 23.18
C GLN A 65 -1.43 -11.29 23.66
N GLY A 66 -0.71 -11.87 24.64
CA GLY A 66 -0.90 -13.25 25.05
C GLY A 66 -0.51 -14.22 23.94
N ARG A 67 -1.45 -15.08 23.51
CA ARG A 67 -1.26 -16.01 22.40
C ARG A 67 -1.69 -15.44 21.06
N GLU A 68 -2.26 -14.26 21.05
CA GLU A 68 -2.75 -13.63 19.83
C GLU A 68 -1.71 -12.71 19.21
N ARG A 69 -1.66 -12.71 17.88
CA ARG A 69 -0.88 -11.80 17.08
C ARG A 69 -1.84 -10.81 16.42
N GLN A 70 -1.85 -9.59 16.92
CA GLN A 70 -2.67 -8.51 16.37
C GLN A 70 -1.95 -7.80 15.26
N LEU A 71 -2.68 -7.39 14.23
CA LEU A 71 -2.14 -6.80 13.02
C LEU A 71 -2.65 -5.38 12.83
N TRP A 72 -1.74 -4.49 12.42
CA TRP A 72 -2.01 -3.08 12.19
C TRP A 72 -1.40 -2.69 10.85
N PHE A 73 -2.11 -1.87 10.10
CA PHE A 73 -1.57 -1.31 8.87
C PHE A 73 -0.66 -0.11 9.19
N ASN A 74 0.49 -0.05 8.52
CA ASN A 74 1.39 1.08 8.59
C ASN A 74 1.43 1.80 7.24
N ALA A 75 0.84 3.00 7.18
CA ALA A 75 0.77 3.78 5.95
C ALA A 75 2.07 4.51 5.61
N VAL A 76 3.03 4.57 6.52
CA VAL A 76 4.24 5.38 6.35
C VAL A 76 5.02 5.05 5.08
N PRO A 77 5.29 3.76 4.75
CA PRO A 77 6.03 3.47 3.52
C PRO A 77 5.32 3.98 2.25
N ILE A 78 4.00 3.86 2.19
CA ILE A 78 3.23 4.33 1.04
C ILE A 78 3.25 5.85 0.99
N GLN A 79 3.14 6.51 2.13
CA GLN A 79 3.24 7.97 2.21
C GLN A 79 4.60 8.47 1.74
N GLN A 80 5.68 7.79 2.10
CA GLN A 80 7.03 8.13 1.65
C GLN A 80 7.19 7.97 0.14
N ILE A 81 6.60 6.93 -0.45
CA ILE A 81 6.57 6.73 -1.90
C ILE A 81 5.81 7.87 -2.57
N HIS A 82 4.65 8.22 -2.04
CA HIS A 82 3.85 9.33 -2.54
C HIS A 82 4.63 10.63 -2.53
N GLU A 83 5.27 10.96 -1.42
CA GLU A 83 6.07 12.18 -1.28
C GLU A 83 7.25 12.22 -2.25
N ARG A 84 7.87 11.07 -2.52
CA ARG A 84 9.02 10.98 -3.41
C ARG A 84 8.71 11.48 -4.82
N TRP A 85 7.51 11.21 -5.32
CA TRP A 85 7.12 11.55 -6.68
C TRP A 85 6.02 12.59 -6.79
N THR A 86 5.61 13.16 -5.67
CA THR A 86 4.59 14.20 -5.64
C THR A 86 5.00 15.36 -4.73
N ASP A 87 6.30 15.68 -4.73
CA ASP A 87 6.79 16.84 -4.01
C ASP A 87 6.24 18.14 -4.63
N GLU A 88 6.57 19.27 -4.02
CA GLU A 88 6.06 20.57 -4.46
C GLU A 88 6.41 20.87 -5.92
N TYR A 89 7.63 20.53 -6.34
CA TYR A 89 8.05 20.72 -7.73
C TYR A 89 7.24 19.86 -8.68
N SER A 90 7.05 18.59 -8.37
CA SER A 90 6.26 17.66 -9.18
C SER A 90 4.79 18.10 -9.26
N ARG A 91 4.23 18.61 -8.18
CA ARG A 91 2.87 19.14 -8.17
C ARG A 91 2.73 20.35 -9.06
N HIS A 92 3.71 21.26 -9.03
CA HIS A 92 3.72 22.44 -9.89
C HIS A 92 3.78 22.03 -11.37
N PHE A 93 4.65 21.09 -11.70
CA PHE A 93 4.79 20.57 -13.07
C PHE A 93 3.48 19.90 -13.53
N ALA A 94 2.86 19.07 -12.68
CA ALA A 94 1.59 18.44 -12.99
C ALA A 94 0.48 19.47 -13.23
N ALA A 95 0.46 20.55 -12.45
CA ALA A 95 -0.50 21.64 -12.66
C ALA A 95 -0.31 22.32 -14.00
N GLN A 96 0.95 22.52 -14.43
CA GLN A 96 1.26 23.09 -15.75
C GLN A 96 0.79 22.15 -16.87
N LEU A 97 1.02 20.86 -16.76
CA LEU A 97 0.55 19.87 -17.73
C LEU A 97 -0.97 19.85 -17.83
N THR A 98 -1.67 19.92 -16.71
CA THR A 98 -3.13 19.97 -16.67
C THR A 98 -3.64 21.21 -17.39
N ARG A 99 -3.03 22.37 -17.15
CA ARG A 99 -3.42 23.62 -17.83
C ARG A 99 -3.17 23.53 -19.31
N LEU A 100 -2.04 22.98 -19.74
CA LEU A 100 -1.72 22.78 -21.14
C LEU A 100 -2.74 21.88 -21.82
N LYS A 101 -3.07 20.75 -21.20
CA LYS A 101 -4.09 19.81 -21.70
C LYS A 101 -5.44 20.50 -21.86
N ARG A 102 -5.86 21.26 -20.85
CA ARG A 102 -7.13 21.99 -20.88
C ARG A 102 -7.16 23.01 -21.99
N LYS A 103 -6.07 23.74 -22.21
CA LYS A 103 -5.95 24.71 -23.28
C LYS A 103 -6.07 24.06 -24.67
N ILE A 104 -5.43 22.92 -24.84
CA ILE A 104 -5.50 22.16 -26.08
C ILE A 104 -6.92 21.65 -26.34
N GLU A 105 -7.58 21.10 -25.31
CA GLU A 105 -8.96 20.62 -25.40
C GLU A 105 -9.94 21.74 -25.76
N THR A 106 -9.78 22.91 -25.12
CA THR A 106 -10.62 24.06 -25.40
C THR A 106 -10.44 24.53 -26.85
N THR A 107 -9.21 24.58 -27.35
CA THR A 107 -8.93 24.96 -28.74
C THR A 107 -9.49 23.92 -29.70
N GLY A 108 -9.35 22.64 -29.40
CA GLY A 108 -9.91 21.56 -30.22
C GLY A 108 -11.43 21.54 -30.24
N GLY A 109 -12.06 21.93 -29.14
CA GLY A 109 -13.51 21.93 -28.99
C GLY A 109 -14.23 23.03 -29.77
N LYS A 110 -13.49 23.97 -30.35
CA LYS A 110 -14.06 25.08 -31.12
C LYS A 110 -14.28 24.79 -32.59
N LYS A 111 -14.05 23.58 -33.00
CA LYS A 111 -14.22 23.20 -34.41
C LYS A 111 -15.72 23.07 -34.77
#